data_d19b3d4521870c0f1e425123267dc513
#
_entry.id   d19b3d4521870c0f1e425123267dc513
#
_cell.length_a   1.000
_cell.length_b   1.000
_cell.length_c   1.000
_cell.angle_alpha   90.00
_cell.angle_beta   90.00
_cell.angle_gamma   90.00
#
_symmetry.space_group_name_H-M   'P 1'
#
loop_
_entity.id
_entity.type
_entity.pdbx_description
1 polymer ?
#
loop_
_entity_poly.entity_id
_entity_poly.type
_entity_poly.pdbx_seq_one_letter_code
_entity_poly.pdbx_strand_id
1 'polypeptide(L)'
;VNQTPKPAGDAAPTAPARNVAALNAVDFSIDGKTIFRGLDIAIRRGEVTAIMGPSGTGKTTLLRLITGQLRADSGRVVVEGRDVAGLGRRELYAMRRRIGMLFQNGALLTDLDVFENVAFPLREHARLPERLLRNIVLSKLHAVGLRGAAQLRPQQLSGGMSRRVALARAIVMDPQLLLYDEPFAGLDPISMGVVLRLIRSLNDALGISSVVVTHDVREISQIADSSYILSGGQVVASGTPAELREHPSPVVHQFMDGLADGPVTFHYPAPDYPAQLLDRSEGT
;
A
#
# COMPACT_ATOMS: atom_id res chain seq x y z
N VAL A 1 16.01 -36.46 48.79
CA VAL A 1 14.90 -36.46 47.85
C VAL A 1 15.10 -35.27 46.93
N ASN A 2 15.71 -35.55 45.78
CA ASN A 2 16.00 -34.56 44.74
C ASN A 2 14.78 -34.45 43.81
N GLN A 3 14.11 -33.31 43.79
CA GLN A 3 13.09 -33.00 42.80
C GLN A 3 13.73 -32.25 41.64
N THR A 4 13.83 -32.90 40.50
CA THR A 4 14.15 -32.31 39.21
C THR A 4 13.01 -31.41 38.75
N PRO A 5 13.25 -30.18 38.25
CA PRO A 5 12.20 -29.34 37.74
C PRO A 5 11.70 -29.88 36.39
N LYS A 6 10.35 -29.94 36.25
CA LYS A 6 9.63 -30.34 35.05
C LYS A 6 9.87 -29.30 33.95
N PRO A 7 10.15 -29.68 32.69
CA PRO A 7 10.32 -28.72 31.61
C PRO A 7 9.01 -28.00 31.35
N ALA A 8 9.11 -26.67 31.11
CA ALA A 8 8.03 -25.82 30.76
C ALA A 8 7.37 -26.32 29.46
N GLY A 9 6.04 -26.42 29.51
CA GLY A 9 5.23 -26.97 28.44
C GLY A 9 5.38 -26.19 27.13
N ASP A 10 5.41 -26.95 26.04
CA ASP A 10 5.25 -26.46 24.66
C ASP A 10 4.02 -25.55 24.57
N ALA A 11 4.24 -24.30 24.28
CA ALA A 11 3.15 -23.40 23.92
C ALA A 11 2.50 -23.92 22.62
N ALA A 12 1.23 -24.28 22.72
CA ALA A 12 0.42 -24.66 21.55
C ALA A 12 0.56 -23.59 20.45
N PRO A 13 0.57 -23.97 19.16
CA PRO A 13 0.65 -23.00 18.06
C PRO A 13 -0.53 -22.03 18.18
N THR A 14 -0.22 -20.79 18.51
CA THR A 14 -1.19 -19.69 18.51
C THR A 14 -1.80 -19.60 17.10
N ALA A 15 -3.12 -19.60 17.00
CA ALA A 15 -3.84 -19.38 15.74
C ALA A 15 -3.21 -18.17 15.02
N PRO A 16 -3.03 -18.24 13.68
CA PRO A 16 -2.38 -17.17 12.95
C PRO A 16 -3.11 -15.85 13.22
N ALA A 17 -2.32 -14.81 13.60
CA ALA A 17 -2.87 -13.50 13.91
C ALA A 17 -3.82 -13.06 12.80
N ARG A 18 -5.04 -12.61 13.15
CA ARG A 18 -6.09 -12.19 12.21
C ARG A 18 -5.60 -11.09 11.26
N ASN A 19 -4.69 -10.24 11.74
CA ASN A 19 -4.10 -9.14 10.97
C ASN A 19 -2.70 -9.52 10.47
N VAL A 20 -2.41 -9.16 9.21
CA VAL A 20 -1.07 -9.25 8.61
C VAL A 20 -0.25 -8.03 8.98
N ALA A 21 -0.88 -6.86 9.10
CA ALA A 21 -0.26 -5.65 9.61
C ALA A 21 -1.28 -4.83 10.43
N ALA A 22 -0.79 -4.02 11.36
CA ALA A 22 -1.59 -3.08 12.13
C ALA A 22 -0.77 -1.84 12.52
N LEU A 23 -1.42 -0.69 12.50
CA LEU A 23 -0.95 0.55 13.08
C LEU A 23 -1.84 0.82 14.31
N ASN A 24 -1.23 1.05 15.47
CA ASN A 24 -1.95 1.25 16.73
C ASN A 24 -1.52 2.58 17.35
N ALA A 25 -2.45 3.53 17.43
CA ALA A 25 -2.26 4.88 17.95
C ALA A 25 -0.98 5.55 17.41
N VAL A 26 -0.74 5.46 16.10
CA VAL A 26 0.50 5.95 15.48
C VAL A 26 0.46 7.46 15.28
N ASP A 27 1.43 8.15 15.87
CA ASP A 27 1.76 9.53 15.57
C ASP A 27 3.00 9.58 14.67
N PHE A 28 2.99 10.50 13.72
CA PHE A 28 4.12 10.69 12.82
C PHE A 28 4.17 12.11 12.26
N SER A 29 5.37 12.71 12.28
CA SER A 29 5.64 14.06 11.77
C SER A 29 6.86 14.07 10.86
N ILE A 30 6.89 14.97 9.88
CA ILE A 30 8.05 15.24 9.01
C ILE A 30 8.29 16.74 9.03
N ASP A 31 9.52 17.17 9.32
CA ASP A 31 9.94 18.57 9.32
C ASP A 31 9.00 19.48 10.13
N GLY A 32 8.57 19.02 11.31
CA GLY A 32 7.66 19.73 12.20
C GLY A 32 6.19 19.72 11.77
N LYS A 33 5.86 19.16 10.59
CA LYS A 33 4.47 19.00 10.12
C LYS A 33 3.94 17.65 10.55
N THR A 34 2.87 17.63 11.33
CA THR A 34 2.18 16.40 11.70
C THR A 34 1.50 15.79 10.47
N ILE A 35 1.80 14.52 10.22
CA ILE A 35 1.20 13.72 9.15
C ILE A 35 0.10 12.82 9.72
N PHE A 36 0.36 12.15 10.86
CA PHE A 36 -0.60 11.28 11.53
C PHE A 36 -0.72 11.64 13.01
N ARG A 37 -1.94 11.46 13.55
CA ARG A 37 -2.28 11.65 14.96
C ARG A 37 -3.13 10.50 15.44
N GLY A 38 -2.56 9.62 16.28
CA GLY A 38 -3.28 8.48 16.84
C GLY A 38 -3.89 7.58 15.77
N LEU A 39 -3.15 7.28 14.69
CA LEU A 39 -3.67 6.53 13.56
C LEU A 39 -3.84 5.05 13.92
N ASP A 40 -5.07 4.53 13.79
CA ASP A 40 -5.42 3.13 13.99
C ASP A 40 -5.91 2.50 12.68
N ILE A 41 -5.18 1.47 12.20
CA ILE A 41 -5.52 0.72 10.98
C ILE A 41 -5.20 -0.75 11.22
N ALA A 42 -6.13 -1.65 10.86
CA ALA A 42 -5.94 -3.08 10.88
C ALA A 42 -6.06 -3.68 9.47
N ILE A 43 -5.01 -4.34 9.00
CA ILE A 43 -4.96 -4.98 7.68
C ILE A 43 -5.12 -6.48 7.90
N ARG A 44 -6.26 -7.03 7.48
CA ARG A 44 -6.60 -8.43 7.68
C ARG A 44 -5.90 -9.34 6.68
N ARG A 45 -5.61 -10.57 7.12
CA ARG A 45 -5.03 -11.57 6.23
C ARG A 45 -5.99 -11.96 5.12
N GLY A 46 -5.44 -12.06 3.90
CA GLY A 46 -6.18 -12.52 2.73
C GLY A 46 -7.21 -11.53 2.19
N GLU A 47 -7.31 -10.32 2.77
CA GLU A 47 -8.23 -9.28 2.29
C GLU A 47 -7.52 -8.24 1.43
N VAL A 48 -8.30 -7.56 0.59
CA VAL A 48 -7.93 -6.33 -0.09
C VAL A 48 -8.40 -5.16 0.77
N THR A 49 -7.46 -4.49 1.43
CA THR A 49 -7.72 -3.29 2.22
C THR A 49 -7.43 -2.04 1.39
N ALA A 50 -8.42 -1.19 1.20
CA ALA A 50 -8.25 0.11 0.56
C ALA A 50 -7.95 1.19 1.60
N ILE A 51 -6.95 2.03 1.32
CA ILE A 51 -6.65 3.24 2.11
C ILE A 51 -6.84 4.44 1.19
N MET A 52 -7.91 5.16 1.42
CA MET A 52 -8.37 6.24 0.57
C MET A 52 -8.19 7.60 1.27
N GLY A 53 -8.20 8.66 0.51
CA GLY A 53 -8.13 10.03 1.03
C GLY A 53 -7.56 11.00 0.00
N PRO A 54 -7.75 12.31 0.19
CA PRO A 54 -7.19 13.34 -0.67
C PRO A 54 -5.67 13.23 -0.85
N SER A 55 -5.14 13.87 -1.88
CA SER A 55 -3.69 13.96 -2.08
C SER A 55 -3.02 14.65 -0.89
N GLY A 56 -1.83 14.18 -0.49
CA GLY A 56 -1.10 14.75 0.64
C GLY A 56 -1.53 14.29 2.03
N THR A 57 -2.51 13.39 2.18
CA THR A 57 -2.94 12.84 3.49
C THR A 57 -1.99 11.82 4.10
N GLY A 58 -0.85 11.54 3.47
CA GLY A 58 0.16 10.62 4.02
C GLY A 58 0.04 9.16 3.59
N LYS A 59 -0.79 8.83 2.58
CA LYS A 59 -0.99 7.44 2.12
C LYS A 59 0.31 6.70 1.82
N THR A 60 1.21 7.30 1.02
CA THR A 60 2.55 6.74 0.76
C THR A 60 3.41 6.66 2.02
N THR A 61 3.28 7.62 2.94
CA THR A 61 3.96 7.62 4.25
C THR A 61 3.54 6.41 5.08
N LEU A 62 2.26 6.08 5.08
CA LEU A 62 1.74 4.88 5.74
C LEU A 62 2.41 3.60 5.21
N LEU A 63 2.56 3.44 3.90
CA LEU A 63 3.27 2.29 3.32
C LEU A 63 4.74 2.26 3.74
N ARG A 64 5.39 3.41 3.86
CA ARG A 64 6.78 3.52 4.34
C ARG A 64 6.92 3.15 5.82
N LEU A 65 5.92 3.45 6.65
CA LEU A 65 5.87 2.99 8.05
C LEU A 65 5.71 1.47 8.12
N ILE A 66 4.79 0.88 7.36
CA ILE A 66 4.60 -0.59 7.28
C ILE A 66 5.88 -1.29 6.85
N THR A 67 6.60 -0.75 5.88
CA THR A 67 7.86 -1.34 5.39
C THR A 67 9.07 -1.02 6.28
N GLY A 68 8.88 -0.24 7.35
CA GLY A 68 9.96 0.21 8.24
C GLY A 68 11.00 1.10 7.56
N GLN A 69 10.64 1.77 6.46
CA GLN A 69 11.47 2.83 5.86
C GLN A 69 11.43 4.11 6.70
N LEU A 70 10.29 4.33 7.36
CA LEU A 70 10.10 5.38 8.36
C LEU A 70 9.76 4.75 9.69
N ARG A 71 10.05 5.46 10.78
CA ARG A 71 9.74 5.06 12.15
C ARG A 71 8.70 6.03 12.71
N ALA A 72 7.66 5.51 13.34
CA ALA A 72 6.66 6.32 14.03
C ALA A 72 7.28 7.10 15.21
N ASP A 73 6.78 8.29 15.49
CA ASP A 73 7.18 9.10 16.63
C ASP A 73 6.64 8.48 17.93
N SER A 74 5.39 8.00 17.88
CA SER A 74 4.75 7.23 18.96
C SER A 74 3.79 6.17 18.40
N GLY A 75 3.22 5.35 19.27
CA GLY A 75 2.38 4.21 18.86
C GLY A 75 3.20 3.02 18.37
N ARG A 76 2.55 2.09 17.67
CA ARG A 76 3.18 0.85 17.19
C ARG A 76 2.75 0.50 15.78
N VAL A 77 3.72 0.09 14.96
CA VAL A 77 3.49 -0.52 13.64
C VAL A 77 3.87 -1.99 13.76
N VAL A 78 2.89 -2.87 13.64
CA VAL A 78 3.06 -4.31 13.77
C VAL A 78 2.88 -4.96 12.40
N VAL A 79 3.84 -5.79 11.97
CA VAL A 79 3.77 -6.57 10.73
C VAL A 79 4.09 -8.02 11.06
N GLU A 80 3.19 -8.93 10.68
CA GLU A 80 3.28 -10.35 11.00
C GLU A 80 3.51 -10.63 12.49
N GLY A 81 2.81 -9.88 13.34
CA GLY A 81 2.90 -10.00 14.80
C GLY A 81 4.16 -9.39 15.43
N ARG A 82 5.01 -8.73 14.65
CA ARG A 82 6.27 -8.15 15.12
C ARG A 82 6.23 -6.64 15.05
N ASP A 83 6.64 -5.96 16.11
CA ASP A 83 6.79 -4.49 16.12
C ASP A 83 7.97 -4.08 15.23
N VAL A 84 7.66 -3.33 14.16
CA VAL A 84 8.66 -2.91 13.16
C VAL A 84 9.76 -2.06 13.77
N ALA A 85 9.42 -1.22 14.77
CA ALA A 85 10.39 -0.33 15.42
C ALA A 85 11.43 -1.10 16.27
N GLY A 86 11.10 -2.31 16.72
CA GLY A 86 11.98 -3.18 17.50
C GLY A 86 12.86 -4.09 16.65
N LEU A 87 12.69 -4.14 15.32
CA LEU A 87 13.43 -5.06 14.47
C LEU A 87 14.87 -4.60 14.24
N GLY A 88 15.82 -5.53 14.43
CA GLY A 88 17.19 -5.35 13.98
C GLY A 88 17.30 -5.39 12.45
N ARG A 89 18.43 -4.90 11.92
CA ARG A 89 18.65 -4.77 10.46
C ARG A 89 18.37 -6.07 9.69
N ARG A 90 18.85 -7.21 10.18
CA ARG A 90 18.65 -8.53 9.53
C ARG A 90 17.18 -8.93 9.50
N GLU A 91 16.47 -8.70 10.60
CA GLU A 91 15.05 -9.01 10.74
C GLU A 91 14.18 -8.13 9.86
N LEU A 92 14.51 -6.83 9.78
CA LEU A 92 13.84 -5.88 8.91
C LEU A 92 13.98 -6.27 7.43
N TYR A 93 15.19 -6.69 7.00
CA TYR A 93 15.38 -7.19 5.63
C TYR A 93 14.62 -8.51 5.39
N ALA A 94 14.57 -9.41 6.37
CA ALA A 94 13.81 -10.65 6.27
C ALA A 94 12.29 -10.37 6.16
N MET A 95 11.78 -9.41 6.91
CA MET A 95 10.39 -8.94 6.82
C MET A 95 10.10 -8.34 5.43
N ARG A 96 10.95 -7.43 4.95
CA ARG A 96 10.77 -6.77 3.65
C ARG A 96 10.74 -7.75 2.47
N ARG A 97 11.48 -8.86 2.52
CA ARG A 97 11.42 -9.92 1.49
C ARG A 97 10.06 -10.60 1.38
N ARG A 98 9.22 -10.51 2.43
CA ARG A 98 7.86 -11.06 2.46
C ARG A 98 6.80 -10.03 2.09
N ILE A 99 7.22 -8.81 1.77
CA ILE A 99 6.37 -7.70 1.33
C ILE A 99 6.71 -7.38 -0.12
N GLY A 100 5.74 -7.51 -1.01
CA GLY A 100 5.84 -6.97 -2.36
C GLY A 100 5.38 -5.51 -2.38
N MET A 101 5.95 -4.69 -3.26
CA MET A 101 5.54 -3.30 -3.42
C MET A 101 5.45 -2.91 -4.88
N LEU A 102 4.32 -2.37 -5.27
CA LEU A 102 4.09 -1.72 -6.56
C LEU A 102 4.08 -0.20 -6.35
N PHE A 103 5.09 0.46 -6.88
CA PHE A 103 5.25 1.91 -6.80
C PHE A 103 4.43 2.63 -7.86
N GLN A 104 4.06 3.87 -7.58
CA GLN A 104 3.23 4.73 -8.44
C GLN A 104 3.70 4.77 -9.91
N ASN A 105 4.99 4.82 -10.19
CA ASN A 105 5.55 4.85 -11.54
C ASN A 105 6.05 3.46 -12.01
N GLY A 106 5.65 2.36 -11.35
CA GLY A 106 6.17 1.02 -11.61
C GLY A 106 7.64 0.84 -11.21
N ALA A 107 8.45 1.88 -11.23
CA ALA A 107 9.88 1.89 -10.88
C ALA A 107 10.66 0.75 -11.53
N LEU A 108 10.46 0.50 -12.84
CA LEU A 108 11.21 -0.47 -13.58
C LEU A 108 12.65 0.01 -13.79
N LEU A 109 13.60 -0.92 -13.73
CA LEU A 109 15.01 -0.69 -14.03
C LEU A 109 15.16 -0.53 -15.54
N THR A 110 15.53 0.66 -16.00
CA THR A 110 15.53 1.05 -17.42
C THR A 110 16.58 0.31 -18.27
N ASP A 111 17.65 -0.12 -17.61
CA ASP A 111 18.77 -0.82 -18.26
C ASP A 111 18.51 -2.33 -18.40
N LEU A 112 17.47 -2.85 -17.76
CA LEU A 112 17.08 -4.25 -17.80
C LEU A 112 15.85 -4.44 -18.69
N ASP A 113 15.74 -5.58 -19.36
CA ASP A 113 14.52 -5.99 -20.03
C ASP A 113 13.43 -6.40 -19.03
N VAL A 114 12.25 -6.77 -19.52
CA VAL A 114 11.12 -7.19 -18.71
C VAL A 114 11.44 -8.44 -17.90
N PHE A 115 12.14 -9.42 -18.51
CA PHE A 115 12.52 -10.66 -17.84
C PHE A 115 13.45 -10.37 -16.65
N GLU A 116 14.50 -9.61 -16.87
CA GLU A 116 15.49 -9.28 -15.83
C GLU A 116 14.89 -8.35 -14.76
N ASN A 117 13.98 -7.44 -15.10
CA ASN A 117 13.23 -6.68 -14.09
C ASN A 117 12.46 -7.58 -13.12
N VAL A 118 11.81 -8.63 -13.61
CA VAL A 118 11.07 -9.58 -12.76
C VAL A 118 12.03 -10.56 -12.06
N ALA A 119 13.13 -10.95 -12.71
CA ALA A 119 14.14 -11.83 -12.14
C ALA A 119 14.96 -11.17 -11.03
N PHE A 120 15.10 -9.85 -11.04
CA PHE A 120 15.99 -9.09 -10.17
C PHE A 120 15.86 -9.44 -8.69
N PRO A 121 14.66 -9.48 -8.06
CA PRO A 121 14.55 -9.86 -6.66
C PRO A 121 15.02 -11.32 -6.39
N LEU A 122 14.79 -12.24 -7.32
CA LEU A 122 15.25 -13.63 -7.17
C LEU A 122 16.78 -13.72 -7.25
N ARG A 123 17.41 -12.97 -8.18
CA ARG A 123 18.88 -12.94 -8.30
C ARG A 123 19.55 -12.37 -7.05
N GLU A 124 18.94 -11.34 -6.44
CA GLU A 124 19.48 -10.71 -5.22
C GLU A 124 19.27 -11.55 -3.95
N HIS A 125 18.17 -12.31 -3.86
CA HIS A 125 17.75 -12.91 -2.60
C HIS A 125 17.67 -14.43 -2.60
N ALA A 126 17.76 -15.10 -3.76
CA ALA A 126 17.65 -16.54 -3.87
C ALA A 126 18.80 -17.11 -4.72
N ARG A 127 19.37 -18.23 -4.29
CA ARG A 127 20.36 -18.98 -5.08
C ARG A 127 19.65 -20.09 -5.83
N LEU A 128 19.09 -19.75 -7.01
CA LEU A 128 18.32 -20.68 -7.83
C LEU A 128 19.13 -21.08 -9.08
N PRO A 129 19.02 -22.34 -9.54
CA PRO A 129 19.48 -22.74 -10.87
C PRO A 129 18.74 -21.89 -11.93
N GLU A 130 19.46 -21.48 -12.99
CA GLU A 130 18.92 -20.57 -14.02
C GLU A 130 17.63 -21.09 -14.68
N ARG A 131 17.55 -22.40 -14.89
CA ARG A 131 16.34 -23.05 -15.42
C ARG A 131 15.11 -22.84 -14.51
N LEU A 132 15.28 -22.94 -13.20
CA LEU A 132 14.22 -22.74 -12.23
C LEU A 132 13.81 -21.27 -12.14
N LEU A 133 14.79 -20.37 -12.05
CA LEU A 133 14.59 -18.90 -12.08
C LEU A 133 13.77 -18.51 -13.31
N ARG A 134 14.19 -18.97 -14.50
CA ARG A 134 13.47 -18.72 -15.75
C ARG A 134 12.02 -19.17 -15.71
N ASN A 135 11.74 -20.36 -15.19
CA ASN A 135 10.39 -20.89 -15.11
C ASN A 135 9.52 -20.05 -14.17
N ILE A 136 10.05 -19.64 -13.01
CA ILE A 136 9.35 -18.77 -12.06
C ILE A 136 9.02 -17.44 -12.71
N VAL A 137 10.00 -16.77 -13.30
CA VAL A 137 9.80 -15.47 -13.96
C VAL A 137 8.76 -15.54 -15.06
N LEU A 138 8.86 -16.53 -15.96
CA LEU A 138 7.88 -16.69 -17.04
C LEU A 138 6.48 -17.02 -16.53
N SER A 139 6.35 -17.76 -15.42
CA SER A 139 5.07 -18.02 -14.75
C SER A 139 4.45 -16.72 -14.22
N LYS A 140 5.24 -15.86 -13.55
CA LYS A 140 4.74 -14.57 -13.04
C LYS A 140 4.37 -13.60 -14.17
N LEU A 141 5.16 -13.58 -15.25
CA LEU A 141 4.83 -12.81 -16.46
C LEU A 141 3.56 -13.34 -17.14
N HIS A 142 3.34 -14.67 -17.11
CA HIS A 142 2.11 -15.27 -17.63
C HIS A 142 0.91 -14.83 -16.80
N ALA A 143 1.01 -14.85 -15.47
CA ALA A 143 -0.06 -14.43 -14.55
C ALA A 143 -0.53 -12.98 -14.80
N VAL A 144 0.36 -12.09 -15.25
CA VAL A 144 0.01 -10.70 -15.61
C VAL A 144 -0.23 -10.51 -17.12
N GLY A 145 -0.25 -11.59 -17.91
CA GLY A 145 -0.52 -11.58 -19.36
C GLY A 145 0.61 -10.99 -20.22
N LEU A 146 1.86 -11.02 -19.74
CA LEU A 146 3.01 -10.40 -20.44
C LEU A 146 4.18 -11.36 -20.73
N ARG A 147 3.93 -12.69 -20.73
CA ARG A 147 4.99 -13.67 -21.05
C ARG A 147 5.67 -13.42 -22.40
N GLY A 148 4.90 -13.00 -23.41
CA GLY A 148 5.44 -12.69 -24.75
C GLY A 148 6.24 -11.39 -24.83
N ALA A 149 6.20 -10.55 -23.79
CA ALA A 149 6.94 -9.28 -23.72
C ALA A 149 8.26 -9.41 -22.94
N ALA A 150 8.69 -10.62 -22.60
CA ALA A 150 9.83 -10.86 -21.70
C ALA A 150 11.13 -10.17 -22.13
N GLN A 151 11.39 -10.00 -23.43
CA GLN A 151 12.60 -9.39 -23.97
C GLN A 151 12.45 -7.91 -24.35
N LEU A 152 11.26 -7.33 -24.11
CA LEU A 152 11.07 -5.89 -24.33
C LEU A 152 11.77 -5.08 -23.23
N ARG A 153 12.18 -3.88 -23.59
CA ARG A 153 12.72 -2.91 -22.62
C ARG A 153 11.59 -2.02 -22.07
N PRO A 154 11.75 -1.44 -20.86
CA PRO A 154 10.72 -0.56 -20.27
C PRO A 154 10.24 0.56 -21.20
N GLN A 155 11.12 1.12 -22.03
CA GLN A 155 10.79 2.18 -23.00
C GLN A 155 9.84 1.72 -24.13
N GLN A 156 9.71 0.41 -24.34
CA GLN A 156 8.85 -0.18 -25.37
C GLN A 156 7.46 -0.57 -24.82
N LEU A 157 7.23 -0.34 -23.51
CA LEU A 157 6.00 -0.72 -22.84
C LEU A 157 5.02 0.44 -22.78
N SER A 158 3.72 0.14 -22.90
CA SER A 158 2.67 1.09 -22.49
C SER A 158 2.65 1.27 -20.98
N GLY A 159 2.01 2.33 -20.47
CA GLY A 159 1.85 2.54 -19.04
C GLY A 159 1.20 1.35 -18.32
N GLY A 160 0.15 0.77 -18.88
CA GLY A 160 -0.51 -0.42 -18.36
C GLY A 160 0.39 -1.67 -18.40
N MET A 161 1.20 -1.85 -19.45
CA MET A 161 2.19 -2.93 -19.49
C MET A 161 3.26 -2.75 -18.40
N SER A 162 3.80 -1.55 -18.24
CA SER A 162 4.81 -1.25 -17.22
C SER A 162 4.29 -1.54 -15.81
N ARG A 163 3.03 -1.19 -15.50
CA ARG A 163 2.38 -1.55 -14.23
C ARG A 163 2.32 -3.05 -14.01
N ARG A 164 1.92 -3.81 -15.05
CA ARG A 164 1.81 -5.27 -14.95
C ARG A 164 3.17 -5.95 -14.81
N VAL A 165 4.23 -5.45 -15.45
CA VAL A 165 5.60 -5.93 -15.22
C VAL A 165 6.04 -5.65 -13.79
N ALA A 166 5.80 -4.44 -13.28
CA ALA A 166 6.11 -4.09 -11.90
C ALA A 166 5.34 -4.95 -10.89
N LEU A 167 4.08 -5.31 -11.21
CA LEU A 167 3.30 -6.25 -10.42
C LEU A 167 3.90 -7.66 -10.45
N ALA A 168 4.29 -8.17 -11.62
CA ALA A 168 4.99 -9.46 -11.73
C ALA A 168 6.26 -9.49 -10.89
N ARG A 169 7.05 -8.40 -10.88
CA ARG A 169 8.24 -8.24 -10.04
C ARG A 169 7.88 -8.23 -8.55
N ALA A 170 6.80 -7.54 -8.16
CA ALA A 170 6.38 -7.47 -6.77
C ALA A 170 5.93 -8.82 -6.20
N ILE A 171 5.38 -9.73 -7.04
CA ILE A 171 4.91 -11.04 -6.62
C ILE A 171 5.91 -12.18 -6.86
N VAL A 172 7.11 -11.90 -7.41
CA VAL A 172 8.05 -12.96 -7.80
C VAL A 172 8.64 -13.74 -6.62
N MET A 173 8.68 -13.11 -5.45
CA MET A 173 9.16 -13.71 -4.19
C MET A 173 8.04 -14.36 -3.36
N ASP A 174 6.84 -14.53 -3.90
CA ASP A 174 5.64 -15.04 -3.21
C ASP A 174 5.39 -14.31 -1.86
N PRO A 175 5.18 -12.99 -1.88
CA PRO A 175 5.00 -12.19 -0.68
C PRO A 175 3.70 -12.55 0.06
N GLN A 176 3.66 -12.31 1.37
CA GLN A 176 2.44 -12.46 2.18
C GLN A 176 1.60 -11.19 2.23
N LEU A 177 2.23 -10.04 1.99
CA LEU A 177 1.61 -8.73 1.95
C LEU A 177 2.05 -8.01 0.67
N LEU A 178 1.10 -7.47 -0.07
CA LEU A 178 1.35 -6.70 -1.27
C LEU A 178 0.84 -5.27 -1.08
N LEU A 179 1.73 -4.31 -1.23
CA LEU A 179 1.44 -2.89 -1.07
C LEU A 179 1.39 -2.23 -2.45
N TYR A 180 0.32 -1.50 -2.72
CA TYR A 180 0.11 -0.77 -3.98
C TYR A 180 0.03 0.72 -3.69
N ASP A 181 0.94 1.48 -4.27
CA ASP A 181 0.96 2.94 -4.16
C ASP A 181 0.41 3.56 -5.45
N GLU A 182 -0.82 4.07 -5.41
CA GLU A 182 -1.57 4.66 -6.52
C GLU A 182 -1.49 3.81 -7.81
N PRO A 183 -1.94 2.54 -7.79
CA PRO A 183 -1.72 1.61 -8.89
C PRO A 183 -2.45 1.99 -10.19
N PHE A 184 -3.46 2.85 -10.11
CA PHE A 184 -4.32 3.25 -11.23
C PHE A 184 -3.91 4.57 -11.87
N ALA A 185 -3.08 5.37 -11.20
CA ALA A 185 -2.71 6.72 -11.63
C ALA A 185 -2.15 6.75 -13.06
N GLY A 186 -2.74 7.56 -13.92
CA GLY A 186 -2.30 7.76 -15.30
C GLY A 186 -2.60 6.60 -16.27
N LEU A 187 -3.44 5.65 -15.89
CA LEU A 187 -3.89 4.57 -16.77
C LEU A 187 -5.18 4.96 -17.52
N ASP A 188 -5.29 4.47 -18.74
CA ASP A 188 -6.56 4.47 -19.46
C ASP A 188 -7.58 3.52 -18.79
N PRO A 189 -8.90 3.69 -19.02
CA PRO A 189 -9.94 2.89 -18.35
C PRO A 189 -9.81 1.39 -18.57
N ILE A 190 -9.33 0.94 -19.75
CA ILE A 190 -9.15 -0.48 -20.05
C ILE A 190 -7.98 -1.05 -19.23
N SER A 191 -6.84 -0.37 -19.26
CA SER A 191 -5.65 -0.75 -18.48
C SER A 191 -5.94 -0.75 -16.99
N MET A 192 -6.70 0.22 -16.49
CA MET A 192 -7.14 0.30 -15.09
C MET A 192 -8.00 -0.92 -14.73
N GLY A 193 -9.00 -1.26 -15.52
CA GLY A 193 -9.84 -2.45 -15.30
C GLY A 193 -9.04 -3.75 -15.31
N VAL A 194 -7.97 -3.85 -16.12
CA VAL A 194 -7.08 -5.01 -16.11
C VAL A 194 -6.31 -5.09 -14.79
N VAL A 195 -5.74 -3.97 -14.32
CA VAL A 195 -4.98 -3.92 -13.04
C VAL A 195 -5.90 -4.25 -11.86
N LEU A 196 -7.12 -3.71 -11.80
CA LEU A 196 -8.12 -4.03 -10.78
C LEU A 196 -8.38 -5.54 -10.70
N ARG A 197 -8.68 -6.17 -11.85
CA ARG A 197 -8.90 -7.63 -11.91
C ARG A 197 -7.67 -8.42 -11.48
N LEU A 198 -6.47 -7.98 -11.84
CA LEU A 198 -5.24 -8.64 -11.42
C LEU A 198 -5.04 -8.56 -9.91
N ILE A 199 -5.28 -7.41 -9.27
CA ILE A 199 -5.22 -7.26 -7.81
C ILE A 199 -6.15 -8.26 -7.14
N ARG A 200 -7.43 -8.32 -7.55
CA ARG A 200 -8.40 -9.25 -6.97
C ARG A 200 -8.02 -10.71 -7.23
N SER A 201 -7.68 -11.06 -8.48
CA SER A 201 -7.33 -12.43 -8.85
C SER A 201 -6.09 -12.95 -8.13
N LEU A 202 -5.07 -12.11 -7.91
CA LEU A 202 -3.87 -12.48 -7.15
C LEU A 202 -4.20 -12.69 -5.68
N ASN A 203 -5.05 -11.84 -5.10
CA ASN A 203 -5.52 -12.01 -3.73
C ASN A 203 -6.28 -13.33 -3.57
N ASP A 204 -7.25 -13.62 -4.46
CA ASP A 204 -8.07 -14.84 -4.40
C ASP A 204 -7.26 -16.11 -4.65
N ALA A 205 -6.38 -16.10 -5.66
CA ALA A 205 -5.65 -17.29 -6.07
C ALA A 205 -4.47 -17.64 -5.17
N LEU A 206 -3.81 -16.64 -4.57
CA LEU A 206 -2.59 -16.82 -3.80
C LEU A 206 -2.78 -16.57 -2.30
N GLY A 207 -3.96 -16.12 -1.87
CA GLY A 207 -4.24 -15.75 -0.47
C GLY A 207 -3.37 -14.59 0.04
N ILE A 208 -2.84 -13.75 -0.87
CA ILE A 208 -1.99 -12.61 -0.52
C ILE A 208 -2.87 -11.51 0.08
N SER A 209 -2.46 -10.95 1.22
CA SER A 209 -3.10 -9.74 1.76
C SER A 209 -2.66 -8.53 0.94
N SER A 210 -3.59 -7.67 0.56
CA SER A 210 -3.34 -6.52 -0.31
C SER A 210 -3.70 -5.21 0.38
N VAL A 211 -2.82 -4.21 0.31
CA VAL A 211 -3.11 -2.83 0.72
C VAL A 211 -2.99 -1.94 -0.50
N VAL A 212 -4.08 -1.29 -0.86
CA VAL A 212 -4.12 -0.37 -2.00
C VAL A 212 -4.34 1.05 -1.48
N VAL A 213 -3.34 1.90 -1.60
CA VAL A 213 -3.50 3.33 -1.35
C VAL A 213 -3.86 4.04 -2.66
N THR A 214 -4.98 4.76 -2.67
CA THR A 214 -5.47 5.43 -3.87
C THR A 214 -6.43 6.58 -3.53
N HIS A 215 -6.64 7.47 -4.48
CA HIS A 215 -7.75 8.44 -4.49
C HIS A 215 -8.89 8.02 -5.45
N ASP A 216 -8.73 6.92 -6.19
CA ASP A 216 -9.72 6.40 -7.15
C ASP A 216 -10.78 5.56 -6.42
N VAL A 217 -11.71 6.24 -5.75
CA VAL A 217 -12.73 5.62 -4.87
C VAL A 217 -13.60 4.63 -5.61
N ARG A 218 -14.09 5.03 -6.80
CA ARG A 218 -15.05 4.24 -7.58
C ARG A 218 -14.45 2.90 -8.00
N GLU A 219 -13.22 2.91 -8.41
CA GLU A 219 -12.49 1.76 -8.93
C GLU A 219 -12.16 0.80 -7.79
N ILE A 220 -11.52 1.29 -6.74
CA ILE A 220 -11.10 0.42 -5.64
C ILE A 220 -12.27 -0.19 -4.87
N SER A 221 -13.41 0.50 -4.81
CA SER A 221 -14.63 0.00 -4.17
C SER A 221 -15.19 -1.28 -4.81
N GLN A 222 -14.78 -1.61 -6.04
CA GLN A 222 -15.24 -2.82 -6.73
C GLN A 222 -14.52 -4.08 -6.22
N ILE A 223 -13.35 -3.94 -5.61
CA ILE A 223 -12.49 -5.07 -5.23
C ILE A 223 -12.08 -5.08 -3.76
N ALA A 224 -12.28 -3.98 -3.03
CA ALA A 224 -11.90 -3.89 -1.62
C ALA A 224 -12.87 -4.65 -0.71
N ASP A 225 -12.32 -5.43 0.22
CA ASP A 225 -13.07 -6.10 1.29
C ASP A 225 -13.28 -5.15 2.47
N SER A 226 -12.29 -4.30 2.75
CA SER A 226 -12.33 -3.27 3.80
C SER A 226 -11.67 -1.99 3.32
N SER A 227 -12.11 -0.86 3.85
CA SER A 227 -11.63 0.46 3.43
C SER A 227 -11.48 1.41 4.61
N TYR A 228 -10.49 2.30 4.53
CA TYR A 228 -10.23 3.39 5.47
C TYR A 228 -10.17 4.70 4.70
N ILE A 229 -10.81 5.74 5.21
CA ILE A 229 -10.71 7.11 4.66
C ILE A 229 -9.85 7.93 5.60
N LEU A 230 -8.75 8.48 5.06
CA LEU A 230 -7.82 9.36 5.77
C LEU A 230 -8.12 10.82 5.46
N SER A 231 -8.26 11.63 6.49
CA SER A 231 -8.35 13.09 6.39
C SER A 231 -7.77 13.73 7.66
N GLY A 232 -7.06 14.87 7.52
CA GLY A 232 -6.50 15.59 8.66
C GLY A 232 -5.53 14.79 9.53
N GLY A 233 -4.89 13.75 8.96
CA GLY A 233 -3.94 12.89 9.68
C GLY A 233 -4.58 11.78 10.53
N GLN A 234 -5.87 11.53 10.38
CA GLN A 234 -6.64 10.53 11.12
C GLN A 234 -7.49 9.67 10.19
N VAL A 235 -7.95 8.52 10.68
CA VAL A 235 -9.03 7.76 10.05
C VAL A 235 -10.36 8.44 10.37
N VAL A 236 -11.04 8.97 9.38
CA VAL A 236 -12.35 9.63 9.54
C VAL A 236 -13.52 8.64 9.40
N ALA A 237 -13.30 7.53 8.69
CA ALA A 237 -14.26 6.44 8.58
C ALA A 237 -13.55 5.15 8.17
N SER A 238 -14.11 4.00 8.56
CA SER A 238 -13.67 2.68 8.12
C SER A 238 -14.86 1.73 8.02
N GLY A 239 -14.79 0.78 7.09
CA GLY A 239 -15.83 -0.21 6.84
C GLY A 239 -15.70 -0.81 5.45
N THR A 240 -16.70 -1.58 5.03
CA THR A 240 -16.84 -2.01 3.65
C THR A 240 -17.13 -0.81 2.74
N PRO A 241 -16.85 -0.87 1.43
CA PRO A 241 -17.24 0.20 0.50
C PRO A 241 -18.72 0.56 0.53
N ALA A 242 -19.61 -0.41 0.82
CA ALA A 242 -21.05 -0.17 0.95
C ALA A 242 -21.38 0.64 2.21
N GLU A 243 -20.82 0.26 3.37
CA GLU A 243 -21.00 0.99 4.63
C GLU A 243 -20.48 2.43 4.54
N LEU A 244 -19.36 2.65 3.82
CA LEU A 244 -18.81 3.99 3.64
C LEU A 244 -19.69 4.89 2.76
N ARG A 245 -20.42 4.34 1.79
CA ARG A 245 -21.39 5.11 0.99
C ARG A 245 -22.60 5.57 1.79
N GLU A 246 -23.00 4.82 2.80
CA GLU A 246 -24.14 5.12 3.68
C GLU A 246 -23.69 5.86 4.96
N HIS A 247 -22.42 6.19 5.08
CA HIS A 247 -21.84 6.77 6.27
C HIS A 247 -22.36 8.20 6.49
N PRO A 248 -22.86 8.59 7.70
CA PRO A 248 -23.55 9.87 7.91
C PRO A 248 -22.64 11.12 7.86
N SER A 249 -21.32 10.95 7.81
CA SER A 249 -20.37 12.07 7.82
C SER A 249 -20.33 12.82 6.48
N PRO A 250 -20.56 14.15 6.46
CA PRO A 250 -20.42 14.95 5.25
C PRO A 250 -19.04 14.90 4.60
N VAL A 251 -17.98 14.74 5.39
CA VAL A 251 -16.59 14.58 4.88
C VAL A 251 -16.46 13.29 4.10
N VAL A 252 -17.07 12.20 4.59
CA VAL A 252 -17.05 10.90 3.92
C VAL A 252 -17.84 10.98 2.61
N HIS A 253 -19.04 11.56 2.61
CA HIS A 253 -19.85 11.76 1.41
C HIS A 253 -19.11 12.62 0.37
N GLN A 254 -18.55 13.76 0.79
CA GLN A 254 -17.78 14.62 -0.12
C GLN A 254 -16.70 13.82 -0.84
N PHE A 255 -15.96 12.97 -0.12
CA PHE A 255 -14.88 12.19 -0.69
C PHE A 255 -15.39 11.01 -1.53
N MET A 256 -16.38 10.27 -1.05
CA MET A 256 -16.93 9.08 -1.74
C MET A 256 -17.62 9.44 -3.06
N ASP A 257 -18.31 10.59 -3.09
CA ASP A 257 -19.09 11.05 -4.23
C ASP A 257 -18.30 12.03 -5.12
N GLY A 258 -17.11 12.48 -4.69
CA GLY A 258 -16.27 13.43 -5.41
C GLY A 258 -16.88 14.83 -5.50
N LEU A 259 -17.58 15.27 -4.45
CA LEU A 259 -18.25 16.57 -4.44
C LEU A 259 -17.23 17.71 -4.30
N ALA A 260 -17.37 18.73 -5.16
CA ALA A 260 -16.52 19.93 -5.12
C ALA A 260 -16.76 20.75 -3.84
N ASP A 261 -18.01 20.83 -3.41
CA ASP A 261 -18.42 21.58 -2.22
C ASP A 261 -18.59 20.64 -1.03
N GLY A 262 -18.11 21.08 0.15
CA GLY A 262 -18.21 20.28 1.38
C GLY A 262 -17.23 20.72 2.48
N PRO A 263 -17.16 19.96 3.58
CA PRO A 263 -16.30 20.29 4.72
C PRO A 263 -14.80 20.38 4.41
N VAL A 264 -14.33 19.62 3.38
CA VAL A 264 -12.95 19.75 2.89
C VAL A 264 -12.93 20.90 1.89
N THR A 265 -12.34 22.03 2.30
CA THR A 265 -12.32 23.25 1.50
C THR A 265 -11.35 23.14 0.33
N PHE A 266 -11.80 23.61 -0.84
CA PHE A 266 -10.97 23.73 -2.04
C PHE A 266 -9.97 24.90 -1.92
N HIS A 267 -10.36 25.98 -1.23
CA HIS A 267 -9.54 27.17 -1.12
C HIS A 267 -8.46 27.01 -0.06
N TYR A 268 -7.23 27.39 -0.42
CA TYR A 268 -6.16 27.56 0.57
C TYR A 268 -6.54 28.72 1.51
N PRO A 269 -6.38 28.58 2.83
CA PRO A 269 -6.75 29.64 3.78
C PRO A 269 -6.08 30.96 3.43
N ALA A 270 -6.89 32.00 3.25
CA ALA A 270 -6.46 33.36 2.98
C ALA A 270 -7.39 34.32 3.72
N PRO A 271 -6.95 35.57 3.99
CA PRO A 271 -7.85 36.63 4.45
C PRO A 271 -9.00 36.83 3.45
N ASP A 272 -10.11 37.41 3.93
CA ASP A 272 -11.25 37.71 3.07
C ASP A 272 -10.83 38.60 1.90
N TYR A 273 -11.06 38.13 0.66
CA TYR A 273 -10.57 38.79 -0.55
C TYR A 273 -11.08 40.22 -0.72
N PRO A 274 -12.39 40.54 -0.51
CA PRO A 274 -12.88 41.90 -0.47
C PRO A 274 -12.20 42.78 0.57
N ALA A 275 -12.00 42.28 1.79
CA ALA A 275 -11.29 43.02 2.84
C ALA A 275 -9.83 43.32 2.45
N GLN A 276 -9.13 42.34 1.87
CA GLN A 276 -7.75 42.49 1.42
C GLN A 276 -7.62 43.47 0.24
N LEU A 277 -8.60 43.50 -0.68
CA LEU A 277 -8.65 44.45 -1.79
C LEU A 277 -8.95 45.87 -1.34
N LEU A 278 -9.80 46.02 -0.32
CA LEU A 278 -10.26 47.32 0.18
C LEU A 278 -9.34 47.89 1.24
N ASP A 279 -8.46 47.03 1.81
CA ASP A 279 -7.42 47.45 2.72
C ASP A 279 -6.34 48.23 1.94
N ARG A 280 -6.63 49.51 1.73
CA ARG A 280 -5.66 50.52 1.25
C ARG A 280 -4.69 50.80 2.39
N SER A 281 -3.85 49.87 2.76
CA SER A 281 -2.68 50.16 3.55
C SER A 281 -1.72 50.95 2.68
N GLU A 282 -1.87 52.27 2.75
CA GLU A 282 -0.85 53.29 2.81
C GLU A 282 0.54 52.82 2.34
N GLY A 283 0.76 53.02 1.01
CA GLY A 283 2.10 53.17 0.47
C GLY A 283 2.63 54.53 0.95
N THR A 284 3.56 54.48 1.88
CA THR A 284 4.58 55.51 2.10
C THR A 284 5.94 54.84 2.16
#